data_116e76fbc38b2da7730a16cf885b2a18
#
_entry.id   116e76fbc38b2da7730a16cf885b2a18
#
_cell.length_a   1.000
_cell.length_b   1.000
_cell.length_c   1.000
_cell.angle_alpha   90.00
_cell.angle_beta   90.00
_cell.angle_gamma   90.00
#
_symmetry.space_group_name_H-M   'P 1'
#
loop_
_entity.id
_entity.type
_entity.pdbx_description
1 polymer ?
#
loop_
_entity_poly.entity_id
_entity_poly.type
_entity_poly.pdbx_seq_one_letter_code
_entity_poly.pdbx_strand_id
1 'polypeptide(L)'
;ISVKKEKYANVQIKVTEANRLLGEIKSIIIDEELFKNPNITMPVLAKKINIRPQLLSQLLNNNLNKSFSQFINEYRIEEAIQLIKTKPYLKIETIAEECGFNSNSTFYSAFKKITNTTPSKYNDK
;
A
#
# COMPACT_ATOMS: atom_id res chain seq x y z
N ILE A 1 4.55 19.84 -23.83
CA ILE A 1 4.42 18.46 -23.38
C ILE A 1 5.53 18.14 -22.40
N SER A 2 5.15 17.63 -21.27
CA SER A 2 6.13 17.32 -20.23
C SER A 2 6.86 16.01 -20.53
N VAL A 3 8.06 15.90 -19.96
CA VAL A 3 8.83 14.67 -20.05
C VAL A 3 8.05 13.51 -19.44
N LYS A 4 7.30 13.80 -18.38
CA LYS A 4 6.48 12.78 -17.74
C LYS A 4 5.46 12.20 -18.72
N LYS A 5 4.85 13.05 -19.51
CA LYS A 5 3.88 12.60 -20.51
C LYS A 5 4.55 11.70 -21.54
N GLU A 6 5.76 12.07 -21.96
CA GLU A 6 6.51 11.24 -22.89
C GLU A 6 6.89 9.89 -22.29
N LYS A 7 7.24 9.88 -21.02
CA LYS A 7 7.61 8.65 -20.31
C LYS A 7 6.46 7.65 -20.37
N TYR A 8 5.24 8.13 -20.32
CA TYR A 8 4.05 7.27 -20.36
C TYR A 8 3.33 7.38 -21.69
N ALA A 9 4.04 7.80 -22.74
CA ALA A 9 3.43 8.09 -24.03
C ALA A 9 2.62 6.96 -24.63
N ASN A 10 3.05 5.72 -24.35
CA ASN A 10 2.37 4.55 -24.89
C ASN A 10 1.21 4.07 -24.03
N VAL A 11 0.92 4.78 -22.95
CA VAL A 11 -0.11 4.37 -22.02
C VAL A 11 -1.15 5.46 -21.92
N GLN A 12 -1.96 5.55 -22.97
CA GLN A 12 -3.12 6.40 -22.99
C GLN A 12 -4.27 5.58 -22.42
N ILE A 13 -4.78 6.02 -21.29
CA ILE A 13 -5.82 5.24 -20.62
C ILE A 13 -6.99 6.16 -20.27
N LYS A 14 -8.18 5.69 -20.59
CA LYS A 14 -9.40 6.44 -20.28
C LYS A 14 -9.66 6.43 -18.79
N VAL A 15 -10.33 7.45 -18.28
CA VAL A 15 -10.67 7.56 -16.88
C VAL A 15 -11.42 6.32 -16.39
N THR A 16 -12.36 5.82 -17.19
CA THR A 16 -13.15 4.65 -16.84
C THR A 16 -12.27 3.41 -16.69
N GLU A 17 -11.30 3.23 -17.58
CA GLU A 17 -10.40 2.10 -17.51
C GLU A 17 -9.44 2.23 -16.33
N ALA A 18 -8.96 3.44 -16.07
CA ALA A 18 -8.09 3.67 -14.91
C ALA A 18 -8.83 3.32 -13.61
N ASN A 19 -10.09 3.75 -13.51
CA ASN A 19 -10.89 3.45 -12.32
C ASN A 19 -11.14 1.96 -12.18
N ARG A 20 -11.39 1.25 -13.29
CA ARG A 20 -11.57 -0.18 -13.26
C ARG A 20 -10.31 -0.89 -12.77
N LEU A 21 -9.15 -0.50 -13.28
CA LEU A 21 -7.88 -1.11 -12.88
C LEU A 21 -7.55 -0.82 -11.43
N LEU A 22 -7.80 0.41 -10.98
CA LEU A 22 -7.59 0.76 -9.57
C LEU A 22 -8.49 -0.06 -8.66
N GLY A 23 -9.72 -0.30 -9.09
CA GLY A 23 -10.63 -1.17 -8.35
C GLY A 23 -10.11 -2.58 -8.24
N GLU A 24 -9.57 -3.13 -9.33
CA GLU A 24 -8.98 -4.47 -9.31
C GLU A 24 -7.76 -4.54 -8.40
N ILE A 25 -6.91 -3.50 -8.45
CA ILE A 25 -5.73 -3.44 -7.62
C ILE A 25 -6.12 -3.47 -6.14
N LYS A 26 -7.06 -2.63 -5.75
CA LYS A 26 -7.50 -2.55 -4.36
C LYS A 26 -8.14 -3.85 -3.91
N SER A 27 -8.95 -4.46 -4.76
CA SER A 27 -9.61 -5.72 -4.42
C SER A 27 -8.61 -6.84 -4.18
N ILE A 28 -7.63 -6.99 -5.05
CA ILE A 28 -6.69 -8.10 -4.91
C ILE A 28 -5.76 -7.90 -3.72
N ILE A 29 -5.41 -6.66 -3.40
CA ILE A 29 -4.60 -6.35 -2.22
C ILE A 29 -5.32 -6.84 -0.96
N ILE A 30 -6.63 -6.60 -0.89
CA ILE A 30 -7.43 -6.97 0.28
C ILE A 30 -7.76 -8.46 0.25
N ASP A 31 -8.28 -8.97 -0.87
CA ASP A 31 -8.78 -10.34 -0.95
C ASP A 31 -7.69 -11.38 -0.75
N GLU A 32 -6.50 -11.13 -1.30
CA GLU A 32 -5.37 -12.04 -1.15
C GLU A 32 -4.41 -11.59 -0.05
N GLU A 33 -4.74 -10.52 0.65
CA GLU A 33 -3.91 -9.99 1.73
C GLU A 33 -2.47 -9.77 1.29
N LEU A 34 -2.30 -9.27 0.07
CA LEU A 34 -0.97 -9.09 -0.50
C LEU A 34 -0.10 -8.12 0.29
N PHE A 35 -0.73 -7.17 0.98
CA PHE A 35 0.01 -6.20 1.80
C PHE A 35 0.74 -6.86 2.96
N LYS A 36 0.32 -8.07 3.37
CA LYS A 36 0.97 -8.80 4.46
C LYS A 36 2.25 -9.51 4.02
N ASN A 37 2.50 -9.59 2.72
CA ASN A 37 3.75 -10.12 2.22
C ASN A 37 4.82 -9.04 2.32
N PRO A 38 5.83 -9.22 3.18
CA PRO A 38 6.86 -8.18 3.36
C PRO A 38 7.69 -7.96 2.10
N ASN A 39 7.68 -8.92 1.19
CA ASN A 39 8.47 -8.87 -0.04
C ASN A 39 7.64 -8.53 -1.27
N ILE A 40 6.42 -8.03 -1.10
CA ILE A 40 5.61 -7.64 -2.25
C ILE A 40 6.30 -6.52 -3.03
N THR A 41 6.35 -6.66 -4.34
CA THR A 41 6.97 -5.66 -5.20
C THR A 41 5.98 -5.23 -6.27
N MET A 42 6.30 -4.10 -6.92
CA MET A 42 5.46 -3.58 -7.99
C MET A 42 5.33 -4.56 -9.16
N PRO A 43 6.42 -5.18 -9.65
CA PRO A 43 6.28 -6.17 -10.71
C PRO A 43 5.40 -7.36 -10.33
N VAL A 44 5.48 -7.82 -9.09
CA VAL A 44 4.64 -8.94 -8.62
C VAL A 44 3.17 -8.54 -8.64
N LEU A 45 2.85 -7.37 -8.12
CA LEU A 45 1.46 -6.91 -8.12
C LEU A 45 0.95 -6.69 -9.54
N ALA A 46 1.76 -6.06 -10.39
CA ALA A 46 1.37 -5.80 -11.76
C ALA A 46 1.05 -7.10 -12.51
N LYS A 47 1.86 -8.12 -12.28
CA LYS A 47 1.65 -9.43 -12.92
C LYS A 47 0.32 -10.05 -12.49
N LYS A 48 -0.04 -9.89 -11.23
CA LYS A 48 -1.29 -10.48 -10.72
C LYS A 48 -2.52 -9.89 -11.37
N ILE A 49 -2.46 -8.64 -11.80
CA ILE A 49 -3.57 -8.00 -12.49
C ILE A 49 -3.33 -7.86 -13.98
N ASN A 50 -2.26 -8.48 -14.45
CA ASN A 50 -1.92 -8.59 -15.88
C ASN A 50 -1.74 -7.23 -16.56
N ILE A 51 -0.99 -6.36 -15.92
CA ILE A 51 -0.60 -5.07 -16.51
C ILE A 51 0.91 -4.90 -16.37
N ARG A 52 1.44 -3.94 -17.14
CA ARG A 52 2.86 -3.61 -17.03
C ARG A 52 3.15 -2.85 -15.74
N PRO A 53 4.34 -3.06 -15.14
CA PRO A 53 4.71 -2.28 -13.95
C PRO A 53 4.66 -0.77 -14.20
N GLN A 54 5.00 -0.32 -15.40
CA GLN A 54 4.96 1.11 -15.73
C GLN A 54 3.52 1.65 -15.62
N LEU A 55 2.55 0.88 -16.07
CA LEU A 55 1.15 1.29 -15.97
C LEU A 55 0.71 1.33 -14.50
N LEU A 56 1.11 0.34 -13.72
CA LEU A 56 0.80 0.33 -12.29
C LEU A 56 1.38 1.56 -11.62
N SER A 57 2.64 1.87 -11.90
CA SER A 57 3.30 3.06 -11.36
C SER A 57 2.54 4.33 -11.74
N GLN A 58 2.13 4.43 -13.00
CA GLN A 58 1.38 5.57 -13.48
C GLN A 58 0.05 5.72 -12.76
N LEU A 59 -0.68 4.62 -12.58
CA LEU A 59 -1.97 4.65 -11.90
C LEU A 59 -1.82 5.12 -10.46
N LEU A 60 -0.82 4.61 -9.74
CA LEU A 60 -0.60 5.01 -8.37
C LEU A 60 -0.18 6.47 -8.26
N ASN A 61 0.79 6.89 -9.08
CA ASN A 61 1.33 8.24 -9.00
C ASN A 61 0.37 9.29 -9.52
N ASN A 62 -0.28 9.03 -10.64
CA ASN A 62 -1.12 10.05 -11.28
C ASN A 62 -2.54 10.07 -10.73
N ASN A 63 -3.10 8.93 -10.39
CA ASN A 63 -4.49 8.86 -9.95
C ASN A 63 -4.63 8.91 -8.43
N LEU A 64 -3.69 8.31 -7.70
CA LEU A 64 -3.75 8.29 -6.24
C LEU A 64 -2.71 9.19 -5.58
N ASN A 65 -1.78 9.71 -6.36
CA ASN A 65 -0.69 10.56 -5.86
C ASN A 65 0.12 9.86 -4.77
N LYS A 66 0.42 8.57 -4.99
CA LYS A 66 1.13 7.75 -4.02
C LYS A 66 2.22 6.94 -4.69
N SER A 67 3.31 6.71 -3.96
CA SER A 67 4.31 5.72 -4.36
C SER A 67 3.75 4.32 -4.04
N PHE A 68 4.38 3.30 -4.61
CA PHE A 68 4.00 1.92 -4.30
C PHE A 68 4.15 1.63 -2.80
N SER A 69 5.27 2.05 -2.20
CA SER A 69 5.50 1.85 -0.77
C SER A 69 4.42 2.51 0.08
N GLN A 70 4.08 3.75 -0.25
CA GLN A 70 3.04 4.46 0.49
C GLN A 70 1.70 3.75 0.35
N PHE A 71 1.37 3.33 -0.86
CA PHE A 71 0.12 2.63 -1.14
C PHE A 71 0.00 1.36 -0.30
N ILE A 72 1.04 0.52 -0.29
CA ILE A 72 1.03 -0.74 0.47
C ILE A 72 1.04 -0.47 1.97
N ASN A 73 1.85 0.50 2.42
CA ASN A 73 1.95 0.79 3.85
C ASN A 73 0.64 1.27 4.44
N GLU A 74 -0.18 1.96 3.66
CA GLU A 74 -1.49 2.39 4.16
C GLU A 74 -2.37 1.20 4.52
N TYR A 75 -2.37 0.16 3.70
CA TYR A 75 -3.11 -1.07 4.04
C TYR A 75 -2.52 -1.75 5.27
N ARG A 76 -1.20 -1.79 5.37
CA ARG A 76 -0.54 -2.41 6.53
C ARG A 76 -0.86 -1.69 7.82
N ILE A 77 -0.84 -0.36 7.79
CA ILE A 77 -1.13 0.43 8.99
C ILE A 77 -2.61 0.31 9.37
N GLU A 78 -3.50 0.24 8.39
CA GLU A 78 -4.91 0.05 8.66
C GLU A 78 -5.15 -1.28 9.38
N GLU A 79 -4.48 -2.33 8.94
CA GLU A 79 -4.55 -3.63 9.62
C GLU A 79 -3.96 -3.54 11.03
N ALA A 80 -2.85 -2.81 11.19
CA ALA A 80 -2.23 -2.63 12.50
C ALA A 80 -3.19 -1.96 13.47
N ILE A 81 -3.90 -0.93 13.00
CA ILE A 81 -4.89 -0.24 13.83
C ILE A 81 -5.98 -1.19 14.28
N GLN A 82 -6.46 -2.04 13.38
CA GLN A 82 -7.48 -3.02 13.73
C GLN A 82 -6.95 -4.02 14.78
N LEU A 83 -5.71 -4.48 14.63
CA LEU A 83 -5.12 -5.40 15.59
C LEU A 83 -4.92 -4.74 16.96
N ILE A 84 -4.52 -3.48 16.98
CA ILE A 84 -4.37 -2.73 18.23
C ILE A 84 -5.71 -2.67 18.95
N LYS A 85 -6.78 -2.45 18.22
CA LYS A 85 -8.13 -2.32 18.81
C LYS A 85 -8.72 -3.67 19.22
N THR A 86 -8.53 -4.70 18.40
CA THR A 86 -9.21 -5.97 18.61
C THR A 86 -8.39 -6.99 19.39
N LYS A 87 -7.05 -6.84 19.38
CA LYS A 87 -6.14 -7.75 20.07
C LYS A 87 -5.11 -6.96 20.86
N PRO A 88 -5.55 -6.19 21.86
CA PRO A 88 -4.62 -5.31 22.60
C PRO A 88 -3.54 -6.06 23.39
N TYR A 89 -3.69 -7.37 23.54
CA TYR A 89 -2.70 -8.19 24.22
C TYR A 89 -1.47 -8.50 23.36
N LEU A 90 -1.52 -8.21 22.06
CA LEU A 90 -0.38 -8.47 21.18
C LEU A 90 0.70 -7.42 21.40
N LYS A 91 1.94 -7.89 21.33
CA LYS A 91 3.08 -6.97 21.37
C LYS A 91 3.14 -6.17 20.06
N ILE A 92 3.65 -4.96 20.16
CA ILE A 92 3.78 -4.10 18.98
C ILE A 92 4.62 -4.77 17.90
N GLU A 93 5.69 -5.48 18.29
CA GLU A 93 6.53 -6.20 17.34
C GLU A 93 5.75 -7.27 16.58
N THR A 94 4.86 -7.94 17.29
CA THR A 94 4.02 -8.97 16.67
C THR A 94 3.05 -8.34 15.68
N ILE A 95 2.47 -7.22 16.04
CA ILE A 95 1.57 -6.49 15.14
C ILE A 95 2.29 -6.09 13.87
N ALA A 96 3.51 -5.54 13.99
CA ALA A 96 4.29 -5.13 12.83
C ALA A 96 4.51 -6.30 11.88
N GLU A 97 4.89 -7.45 12.42
CA GLU A 97 5.15 -8.65 11.63
C GLU A 97 3.87 -9.16 10.96
N GLU A 98 2.79 -9.21 11.71
CA GLU A 98 1.49 -9.67 11.18
C GLU A 98 1.00 -8.80 10.02
N CYS A 99 1.34 -7.53 10.05
CA CYS A 99 0.91 -6.59 9.01
C CYS A 99 1.81 -6.58 7.77
N GLY A 100 2.95 -7.29 7.83
CA GLY A 100 3.83 -7.41 6.67
C GLY A 100 5.06 -6.52 6.68
N PHE A 101 5.39 -5.89 7.81
CA PHE A 101 6.59 -5.08 7.89
C PHE A 101 7.82 -5.97 8.16
N ASN A 102 8.93 -5.64 7.47
CA ASN A 102 10.19 -6.35 7.63
C ASN A 102 10.94 -5.98 8.90
N SER A 103 10.68 -4.79 9.42
CA SER A 103 11.39 -4.33 10.61
C SER A 103 10.48 -3.44 11.43
N ASN A 104 10.79 -3.37 12.73
CA ASN A 104 10.05 -2.49 13.63
C ASN A 104 10.25 -1.02 13.28
N SER A 105 11.47 -0.65 12.86
CA SER A 105 11.73 0.76 12.55
C SER A 105 10.92 1.23 11.36
N THR A 106 10.78 0.39 10.33
CA THR A 106 9.93 0.71 9.18
C THR A 106 8.47 0.85 9.60
N PHE A 107 8.01 -0.06 10.46
CA PHE A 107 6.66 0.00 10.99
C PHE A 107 6.41 1.30 11.75
N TYR A 108 7.29 1.65 12.68
CA TYR A 108 7.13 2.88 13.46
C TYR A 108 7.14 4.11 12.57
N SER A 109 8.03 4.16 11.59
CA SER A 109 8.08 5.28 10.64
C SER A 109 6.77 5.43 9.86
N ALA A 110 6.29 4.33 9.32
CA ALA A 110 5.05 4.33 8.54
C ALA A 110 3.85 4.70 9.43
N PHE A 111 3.78 4.14 10.64
CA PHE A 111 2.70 4.41 11.55
C PHE A 111 2.66 5.90 11.91
N LYS A 112 3.79 6.48 12.26
CA LYS A 112 3.89 7.88 12.60
C LYS A 112 3.50 8.77 11.42
N LYS A 113 3.97 8.42 10.24
CA LYS A 113 3.69 9.21 9.05
C LYS A 113 2.19 9.22 8.72
N ILE A 114 1.53 8.08 8.86
CA ILE A 114 0.12 7.94 8.48
C ILE A 114 -0.83 8.42 9.57
N THR A 115 -0.51 8.14 10.84
CA THR A 115 -1.43 8.46 11.96
C THR A 115 -1.01 9.67 12.77
N ASN A 116 0.19 10.19 12.56
CA ASN A 116 0.79 11.30 13.34
C ASN A 116 1.02 10.96 14.81
N THR A 117 1.03 9.68 15.15
CA THR A 117 1.27 9.24 16.53
C THR A 117 2.01 7.91 16.50
N THR A 118 2.38 7.40 17.67
CA THR A 118 3.04 6.11 17.77
C THR A 118 2.02 5.01 18.04
N PRO A 119 2.36 3.75 17.78
CA PRO A 119 1.45 2.64 18.09
C PRO A 119 1.04 2.60 19.55
N SER A 120 1.99 2.86 20.47
CA SER A 120 1.70 2.85 21.90
C SER A 120 0.68 3.93 22.27
N LYS A 121 0.88 5.14 21.76
CA LYS A 121 -0.03 6.23 22.05
C LYS A 121 -1.40 6.03 21.40
N TYR A 122 -1.42 5.39 20.25
CA TYR A 122 -2.68 5.12 19.57
C TYR A 122 -3.55 4.20 20.43
N ASN A 123 -2.93 3.23 21.08
CA ASN A 123 -3.63 2.27 21.94
C ASN A 123 -4.23 2.93 23.17
N ASP A 124 -3.69 4.06 23.59
CA ASP A 124 -4.17 4.78 24.78
C ASP A 124 -5.39 5.66 24.52
N LYS A 125 -5.83 5.71 23.30
CA LYS A 125 -7.02 6.50 22.93
C LYS A 125 -8.32 5.66 23.03
#